data_cb3f716df5c0a90c708d98c4b7385642
#
_entry.id   cb3f716df5c0a90c708d98c4b7385642
#
_cell.length_a   1.000
_cell.length_b   1.000
_cell.length_c   1.000
_cell.angle_alpha   90.00
_cell.angle_beta   90.00
_cell.angle_gamma   90.00
#
_symmetry.space_group_name_H-M   'P 1'
#
loop_
_entity.id
_entity.type
_entity.pdbx_description
1 polymer ?
#
loop_
_entity_poly.entity_id
_entity_poly.type
_entity_poly.pdbx_seq_one_letter_code
_entity_poly.pdbx_strand_id
1 'polypeptide(L)'
;MERFFLILALASLASCQLPSIIPADQYREAEPTIELEAAQVYENVWQRISLNAVSQDPILDELTLKYINVYLSNPEQLTKLLLKGEYFIFFVLEQLKKYDLPPELALLPYIESNYDPFAISASGAMGLWQFMPATARIYGLQDTWWYEQRHDPLISTEAAVKYLAYLHQRFGRNLNYTLSAYNGGPTLLEKKIKLNKRMGKSVDYKKLGLPQQTQEYVPKFKAILELVVNAEKYDIELPPFPDHAVLGQITLDGQIEIFAFSEFAELQPEFIYKLNAGYTKWASPPGKTTMFNVPIELVDTLAQKKDQFSQANQINWVTHKVAKGDSLWKIAANYNTEVEVLKKVNYLQSDALSLNQELLIPLSNSQNQTFIPYQAHIVSEGDTLWNIGLKYSISPNEIAKNNGLQMSSALRIGKELNIGNKNIYRTIQSKKRTILYSVKQGDSLYRIANIFNIQIEDILSINAIENNEIKPGQVIKIIIKAF
;
A
#
# COMPACT_ATOMS: atom_id res chain seq x y z
N MET A 1 -25.07 2.68 -73.49
CA MET A 1 -25.35 1.67 -72.46
C MET A 1 -24.02 1.18 -71.89
N GLU A 2 -23.51 1.95 -70.94
CA GLU A 2 -22.24 1.61 -70.26
C GLU A 2 -22.56 1.31 -68.81
N ARG A 3 -22.15 0.10 -68.38
CA ARG A 3 -22.31 -0.35 -67.01
C ARG A 3 -21.06 0.03 -66.23
N PHE A 4 -21.18 0.94 -65.28
CA PHE A 4 -20.16 1.23 -64.29
C PHE A 4 -20.13 0.11 -63.23
N PHE A 5 -19.01 -0.58 -63.12
CA PHE A 5 -18.71 -1.47 -62.00
C PHE A 5 -18.10 -0.66 -60.85
N LEU A 6 -18.82 -0.60 -59.73
CA LEU A 6 -18.34 -0.01 -58.50
C LEU A 6 -17.58 -1.12 -57.73
N ILE A 7 -16.26 -0.98 -57.64
CA ILE A 7 -15.41 -1.86 -56.80
C ILE A 7 -15.48 -1.32 -55.37
N LEU A 8 -16.19 -2.02 -54.50
CA LEU A 8 -16.14 -1.78 -53.05
C LEU A 8 -14.86 -2.40 -52.52
N ALA A 9 -13.88 -1.58 -52.15
CA ALA A 9 -12.74 -1.99 -51.35
C ALA A 9 -13.17 -2.24 -49.90
N LEU A 10 -13.33 -3.50 -49.52
CA LEU A 10 -13.48 -3.92 -48.13
C LEU A 10 -12.14 -3.73 -47.41
N ALA A 11 -12.00 -2.66 -46.67
CA ALA A 11 -10.91 -2.50 -45.70
C ALA A 11 -11.15 -3.51 -44.58
N SER A 12 -10.32 -4.56 -44.54
CA SER A 12 -10.28 -5.49 -43.43
C SER A 12 -9.74 -4.77 -42.18
N LEU A 13 -10.65 -4.38 -41.30
CA LEU A 13 -10.30 -4.03 -39.92
C LEU A 13 -9.74 -5.30 -39.25
N ALA A 14 -8.43 -5.39 -39.20
CA ALA A 14 -7.76 -6.34 -38.32
C ALA A 14 -8.15 -5.98 -36.88
N SER A 15 -9.17 -6.65 -36.36
CA SER A 15 -9.48 -6.63 -34.95
C SER A 15 -8.25 -7.19 -34.21
N CYS A 16 -7.54 -6.32 -33.48
CA CYS A 16 -6.65 -6.76 -32.42
C CYS A 16 -7.51 -7.54 -31.42
N GLN A 17 -7.59 -8.84 -31.58
CA GLN A 17 -8.10 -9.72 -30.54
C GLN A 17 -7.13 -9.59 -29.35
N LEU A 18 -7.57 -8.91 -28.30
CA LEU A 18 -6.98 -9.03 -26.98
C LEU A 18 -6.91 -10.51 -26.66
N PRO A 19 -5.76 -11.04 -26.17
CA PRO A 19 -5.68 -12.42 -25.77
C PRO A 19 -6.79 -12.70 -24.77
N SER A 20 -7.53 -13.80 -24.95
CA SER A 20 -8.58 -14.24 -24.06
C SER A 20 -7.99 -14.41 -22.66
N ILE A 21 -8.25 -13.42 -21.80
CA ILE A 21 -7.96 -13.47 -20.39
C ILE A 21 -9.06 -14.30 -19.81
N ILE A 22 -8.73 -15.47 -19.26
CA ILE A 22 -9.66 -16.32 -18.54
C ILE A 22 -10.14 -15.49 -17.34
N PRO A 23 -11.47 -15.32 -17.13
CA PRO A 23 -11.99 -14.58 -15.99
C PRO A 23 -11.47 -15.15 -14.67
N ALA A 24 -11.23 -14.27 -13.70
CA ALA A 24 -10.73 -14.63 -12.38
C ALA A 24 -11.59 -15.70 -11.64
N ASP A 25 -12.84 -15.83 -12.03
CA ASP A 25 -13.83 -16.76 -11.45
C ASP A 25 -13.57 -18.25 -11.77
N GLN A 26 -12.61 -18.57 -12.65
CA GLN A 26 -12.30 -19.96 -13.01
C GLN A 26 -11.17 -20.58 -12.18
N TYR A 27 -10.57 -19.84 -11.26
CA TYR A 27 -9.65 -20.40 -10.30
C TYR A 27 -10.45 -20.94 -9.12
N ARG A 28 -10.66 -22.25 -9.12
CA ARG A 28 -11.17 -22.94 -7.92
C ARG A 28 -10.22 -22.64 -6.77
N GLU A 29 -10.74 -22.05 -5.71
CA GLU A 29 -10.11 -22.18 -4.38
C GLU A 29 -9.91 -23.68 -4.18
N ALA A 30 -8.72 -24.10 -3.76
CA ALA A 30 -8.50 -25.49 -3.41
C ALA A 30 -9.56 -25.87 -2.37
N GLU A 31 -10.44 -26.81 -2.70
CA GLU A 31 -11.39 -27.31 -1.69
C GLU A 31 -10.54 -27.80 -0.53
N PRO A 32 -10.82 -27.36 0.72
CA PRO A 32 -10.04 -27.81 1.86
C PRO A 32 -10.24 -29.33 1.98
N THR A 33 -9.25 -30.09 1.58
CA THR A 33 -9.12 -31.49 1.98
C THR A 33 -8.94 -31.44 3.48
N ILE A 34 -10.00 -31.80 4.24
CA ILE A 34 -9.98 -31.94 5.69
C ILE A 34 -9.22 -33.24 6.00
N GLU A 35 -7.92 -33.26 5.79
CA GLU A 35 -7.00 -34.02 6.61
C GLU A 35 -6.58 -33.06 7.72
N LEU A 36 -6.98 -33.37 8.94
CA LEU A 36 -6.48 -32.74 10.17
C LEU A 36 -5.01 -33.13 10.34
N GLU A 37 -4.15 -32.70 9.42
CA GLU A 37 -2.72 -32.58 9.75
C GLU A 37 -2.64 -31.56 10.88
N ALA A 38 -2.00 -31.98 11.99
CA ALA A 38 -1.72 -31.07 13.08
C ALA A 38 -1.09 -29.82 12.50
N ALA A 39 -1.76 -28.68 12.66
CA ALA A 39 -1.32 -27.44 12.05
C ALA A 39 0.14 -27.19 12.43
N GLN A 40 1.02 -27.19 11.44
CA GLN A 40 2.44 -26.95 11.67
C GLN A 40 2.58 -25.57 12.28
N VAL A 41 3.06 -25.51 13.52
CA VAL A 41 3.28 -24.27 14.26
C VAL A 41 4.70 -23.79 13.98
N TYR A 42 4.82 -22.57 13.47
CA TYR A 42 6.10 -21.93 13.24
C TYR A 42 6.37 -20.89 14.34
N GLU A 43 7.61 -20.71 14.73
CA GLU A 43 8.01 -19.72 15.72
C GLU A 43 7.77 -18.28 15.21
N ASN A 44 8.00 -18.08 13.90
CA ASN A 44 7.86 -16.79 13.24
C ASN A 44 7.67 -16.97 11.73
N VAL A 45 7.33 -15.88 11.04
CA VAL A 45 7.09 -15.90 9.58
C VAL A 45 8.32 -16.32 8.77
N TRP A 46 9.53 -16.04 9.26
CA TRP A 46 10.77 -16.36 8.56
C TRP A 46 11.04 -17.85 8.58
N GLN A 47 10.82 -18.51 9.73
CA GLN A 47 10.90 -19.97 9.83
C GLN A 47 9.88 -20.63 8.90
N ARG A 48 8.66 -20.11 8.85
CA ARG A 48 7.63 -20.59 7.89
C ARG A 48 8.10 -20.48 6.44
N ILE A 49 8.69 -19.34 6.04
CA ILE A 49 9.25 -19.16 4.70
C ILE A 49 10.40 -20.14 4.48
N SER A 50 11.38 -20.18 5.39
CA SER A 50 12.62 -20.95 5.21
C SER A 50 12.38 -22.45 5.11
N LEU A 51 11.49 -23.01 5.94
CA LEU A 51 11.20 -24.45 5.95
C LEU A 51 10.35 -24.92 4.77
N ASN A 52 9.59 -24.03 4.15
CA ASN A 52 8.65 -24.39 3.08
C ASN A 52 9.00 -23.77 1.72
N ALA A 53 10.10 -23.05 1.61
CA ALA A 53 10.55 -22.50 0.33
C ALA A 53 10.83 -23.63 -0.67
N VAL A 54 10.31 -23.48 -1.88
CA VAL A 54 10.53 -24.46 -2.96
C VAL A 54 11.99 -24.50 -3.39
N SER A 55 12.70 -23.40 -3.24
CA SER A 55 14.12 -23.26 -3.58
C SER A 55 14.95 -23.18 -2.30
N GLN A 56 15.18 -24.31 -1.65
CA GLN A 56 16.02 -24.40 -0.45
C GLN A 56 17.52 -24.24 -0.77
N ASP A 57 17.92 -24.59 -1.99
CA ASP A 57 19.28 -24.36 -2.50
C ASP A 57 19.23 -23.50 -3.77
N PRO A 58 19.05 -22.20 -3.63
CA PRO A 58 19.05 -21.32 -4.79
C PRO A 58 20.41 -21.36 -5.48
N ILE A 59 20.44 -21.64 -6.77
CA ILE A 59 21.66 -21.53 -7.57
C ILE A 59 22.04 -20.05 -7.58
N LEU A 60 23.08 -19.72 -6.82
CA LEU A 60 23.63 -18.36 -6.73
C LEU A 60 24.49 -18.10 -7.97
N ASP A 61 23.93 -17.37 -8.92
CA ASP A 61 24.71 -16.85 -10.05
C ASP A 61 25.39 -15.53 -9.68
N GLU A 62 26.30 -15.09 -10.55
CA GLU A 62 27.07 -13.85 -10.36
C GLU A 62 26.19 -12.63 -10.07
N LEU A 63 25.03 -12.53 -10.75
CA LEU A 63 24.12 -11.42 -10.57
C LEU A 63 23.39 -11.49 -9.23
N THR A 64 23.00 -12.68 -8.78
CA THR A 64 22.44 -12.91 -7.43
C THR A 64 23.46 -12.55 -6.36
N LEU A 65 24.71 -12.99 -6.49
CA LEU A 65 25.80 -12.65 -5.57
C LEU A 65 26.05 -11.13 -5.52
N LYS A 66 25.98 -10.45 -6.67
CA LYS A 66 26.07 -8.99 -6.71
C LYS A 66 25.00 -8.33 -5.83
N TYR A 67 23.74 -8.77 -5.93
CA TYR A 67 22.66 -8.19 -5.11
C TYR A 67 22.78 -8.56 -3.64
N ILE A 68 23.21 -9.77 -3.30
CA ILE A 68 23.55 -10.13 -1.92
C ILE A 68 24.57 -9.15 -1.35
N ASN A 69 25.65 -8.89 -2.08
CA ASN A 69 26.71 -7.97 -1.64
C ASN A 69 26.18 -6.51 -1.50
N VAL A 70 25.25 -6.09 -2.36
CA VAL A 70 24.60 -4.78 -2.23
C VAL A 70 23.82 -4.67 -0.92
N TYR A 71 23.04 -5.69 -0.54
CA TYR A 71 22.31 -5.70 0.73
C TYR A 71 23.26 -5.77 1.94
N LEU A 72 24.28 -6.61 1.88
CA LEU A 72 25.25 -6.76 2.96
C LEU A 72 26.20 -5.55 3.12
N SER A 73 26.36 -4.73 2.10
CA SER A 73 27.15 -3.50 2.21
C SER A 73 26.56 -2.47 3.20
N ASN A 74 25.28 -2.60 3.54
CA ASN A 74 24.60 -1.77 4.54
C ASN A 74 23.59 -2.62 5.34
N PRO A 75 24.04 -3.40 6.34
CA PRO A 75 23.17 -4.27 7.14
C PRO A 75 22.04 -3.52 7.86
N GLU A 76 22.31 -2.32 8.35
CA GLU A 76 21.29 -1.48 8.99
C GLU A 76 20.14 -1.13 8.02
N GLN A 77 20.47 -0.83 6.77
CA GLN A 77 19.48 -0.57 5.73
C GLN A 77 18.66 -1.81 5.38
N LEU A 78 19.29 -3.00 5.37
CA LEU A 78 18.60 -4.27 5.18
C LEU A 78 17.62 -4.54 6.31
N THR A 79 18.03 -4.36 7.57
CA THR A 79 17.13 -4.53 8.73
C THR A 79 15.95 -3.55 8.63
N LYS A 80 16.18 -2.27 8.32
CA LYS A 80 15.11 -1.29 8.09
C LYS A 80 14.18 -1.67 6.95
N LEU A 81 14.71 -2.30 5.90
CA LEU A 81 13.90 -2.82 4.80
C LEU A 81 13.00 -3.96 5.28
N LEU A 82 13.54 -4.96 5.97
CA LEU A 82 12.79 -6.11 6.43
C LEU A 82 11.69 -5.72 7.44
N LEU A 83 11.95 -4.74 8.31
CA LEU A 83 10.98 -4.20 9.26
C LEU A 83 9.70 -3.66 8.62
N LYS A 84 9.74 -3.21 7.38
CA LYS A 84 8.56 -2.64 6.70
C LYS A 84 7.45 -3.67 6.45
N GLY A 85 7.78 -4.97 6.41
CA GLY A 85 6.82 -6.05 6.22
C GLY A 85 5.99 -6.41 7.46
N GLU A 86 6.33 -5.89 8.66
CA GLU A 86 5.80 -6.29 9.96
C GLU A 86 4.29 -6.54 9.98
N TYR A 87 3.49 -5.60 9.48
CA TYR A 87 2.03 -5.68 9.57
C TYR A 87 1.36 -6.49 8.46
N PHE A 88 2.08 -6.78 7.39
CA PHE A 88 1.46 -7.31 6.17
C PHE A 88 1.92 -8.72 5.81
N ILE A 89 3.16 -9.09 6.16
CA ILE A 89 3.79 -10.33 5.67
C ILE A 89 3.04 -11.59 6.09
N PHE A 90 2.52 -11.63 7.33
CA PHE A 90 1.70 -12.77 7.77
C PHE A 90 0.42 -12.90 6.92
N PHE A 91 -0.28 -11.79 6.66
CA PHE A 91 -1.47 -11.81 5.81
C PHE A 91 -1.12 -12.28 4.39
N VAL A 92 0.00 -11.82 3.84
CA VAL A 92 0.49 -12.29 2.53
C VAL A 92 0.70 -13.80 2.53
N LEU A 93 1.35 -14.35 3.55
CA LEU A 93 1.57 -15.80 3.69
C LEU A 93 0.27 -16.59 3.76
N GLU A 94 -0.73 -16.07 4.48
CA GLU A 94 -2.05 -16.70 4.55
C GLU A 94 -2.77 -16.69 3.20
N GLN A 95 -2.66 -15.59 2.44
CA GLN A 95 -3.23 -15.53 1.10
C GLN A 95 -2.50 -16.46 0.12
N LEU A 96 -1.17 -16.55 0.17
CA LEU A 96 -0.39 -17.49 -0.66
C LEU A 96 -0.78 -18.94 -0.38
N LYS A 97 -0.95 -19.31 0.90
CA LYS A 97 -1.38 -20.65 1.32
C LYS A 97 -2.73 -21.04 0.71
N LYS A 98 -3.70 -20.13 0.64
CA LYS A 98 -5.03 -20.40 0.04
C LYS A 98 -4.96 -20.85 -1.43
N TYR A 99 -3.93 -20.43 -2.15
CA TYR A 99 -3.75 -20.73 -3.58
C TYR A 99 -2.63 -21.74 -3.86
N ASP A 100 -2.15 -22.44 -2.83
CA ASP A 100 -1.05 -23.42 -2.93
C ASP A 100 0.18 -22.82 -3.66
N LEU A 101 0.54 -21.59 -3.25
CA LEU A 101 1.69 -20.86 -3.78
C LEU A 101 2.89 -20.93 -2.85
N PRO A 102 4.13 -20.92 -3.41
CA PRO A 102 5.35 -20.89 -2.62
C PRO A 102 5.39 -19.73 -1.61
N PRO A 103 5.64 -19.97 -0.32
CA PRO A 103 5.61 -18.94 0.72
C PRO A 103 6.70 -17.87 0.53
N GLU A 104 7.81 -18.19 -0.14
CA GLU A 104 8.84 -17.23 -0.47
C GLU A 104 8.33 -16.08 -1.34
N LEU A 105 7.20 -16.23 -2.04
CA LEU A 105 6.56 -15.13 -2.78
C LEU A 105 6.11 -13.99 -1.87
N ALA A 106 6.03 -14.20 -0.54
CA ALA A 106 5.83 -13.13 0.42
C ALA A 106 6.99 -12.11 0.45
N LEU A 107 8.14 -12.46 -0.13
CA LEU A 107 9.28 -11.55 -0.25
C LEU A 107 9.18 -10.60 -1.47
N LEU A 108 8.20 -10.82 -2.38
CA LEU A 108 8.05 -10.01 -3.58
C LEU A 108 7.85 -8.51 -3.29
N PRO A 109 6.98 -8.10 -2.35
CA PRO A 109 6.79 -6.69 -2.05
C PRO A 109 8.06 -5.96 -1.61
N TYR A 110 9.07 -6.66 -1.06
CA TYR A 110 10.38 -6.05 -0.78
C TYR A 110 11.09 -5.56 -2.05
N ILE A 111 10.90 -6.26 -3.16
CA ILE A 111 11.53 -5.92 -4.44
C ILE A 111 10.71 -4.89 -5.20
N GLU A 112 9.39 -4.96 -5.08
CA GLU A 112 8.47 -4.10 -5.81
C GLU A 112 8.40 -2.68 -5.21
N SER A 113 8.22 -2.60 -3.89
CA SER A 113 7.91 -1.34 -3.21
C SER A 113 8.67 -1.14 -1.90
N ASN A 114 9.58 -2.03 -1.52
CA ASN A 114 10.11 -2.09 -0.17
C ASN A 114 8.99 -2.24 0.90
N TYR A 115 7.92 -2.96 0.62
CA TYR A 115 6.73 -3.07 1.47
C TYR A 115 6.09 -1.71 1.79
N ASP A 116 6.20 -0.74 0.89
CA ASP A 116 5.58 0.57 1.04
C ASP A 116 4.22 0.61 0.33
N PRO A 117 3.10 0.70 1.07
CA PRO A 117 1.78 0.75 0.48
C PRO A 117 1.52 2.04 -0.31
N PHE A 118 2.30 3.10 -0.09
CA PHE A 118 2.19 4.38 -0.80
C PHE A 118 3.07 4.48 -2.04
N ALA A 119 3.88 3.45 -2.33
CA ALA A 119 4.82 3.50 -3.45
C ALA A 119 4.11 3.73 -4.78
N ILE A 120 4.66 4.66 -5.58
CA ILE A 120 4.20 4.98 -6.94
C ILE A 120 5.43 5.02 -7.84
N SER A 121 5.44 4.18 -8.89
CA SER A 121 6.51 4.20 -9.89
C SER A 121 6.29 5.29 -10.94
N ALA A 122 7.36 5.64 -11.66
CA ALA A 122 7.28 6.59 -12.79
C ALA A 122 6.32 6.11 -13.90
N SER A 123 6.10 4.80 -14.03
CA SER A 123 5.16 4.21 -14.99
C SER A 123 3.72 4.10 -14.47
N GLY A 124 3.44 4.55 -13.25
CA GLY A 124 2.11 4.54 -12.63
C GLY A 124 1.73 3.21 -11.97
N ALA A 125 2.70 2.33 -11.70
CA ALA A 125 2.47 1.18 -10.83
C ALA A 125 2.34 1.65 -9.37
N MET A 126 1.46 1.02 -8.58
CA MET A 126 1.11 1.51 -7.23
C MET A 126 1.03 0.40 -6.18
N GLY A 127 1.31 0.79 -4.93
CA GLY A 127 1.12 0.01 -3.72
C GLY A 127 2.18 -1.07 -3.50
N LEU A 128 1.95 -1.93 -2.51
CA LEU A 128 2.87 -3.01 -2.13
C LEU A 128 3.33 -3.85 -3.32
N TRP A 129 2.39 -4.16 -4.21
CA TRP A 129 2.53 -5.09 -5.32
C TRP A 129 2.84 -4.42 -6.65
N GLN A 130 2.97 -3.10 -6.69
CA GLN A 130 3.22 -2.32 -7.90
C GLN A 130 2.28 -2.67 -9.05
N PHE A 131 0.99 -2.72 -8.78
CA PHE A 131 0.00 -2.98 -9.81
C PHE A 131 -0.07 -1.87 -10.86
N MET A 132 0.12 -2.25 -12.11
CA MET A 132 -0.22 -1.38 -13.24
C MET A 132 -1.74 -1.24 -13.38
N PRO A 133 -2.27 -0.06 -13.77
CA PRO A 133 -3.72 0.19 -13.83
C PRO A 133 -4.52 -0.83 -14.64
N ALA A 134 -3.95 -1.29 -15.76
CA ALA A 134 -4.62 -2.28 -16.61
C ALA A 134 -4.74 -3.65 -15.93
N THR A 135 -3.65 -4.12 -15.30
CA THR A 135 -3.65 -5.39 -14.57
C THR A 135 -4.55 -5.31 -13.34
N ALA A 136 -4.51 -4.21 -12.60
CA ALA A 136 -5.35 -3.97 -11.44
C ALA A 136 -6.84 -4.16 -11.75
N ARG A 137 -7.33 -3.53 -12.83
CA ARG A 137 -8.73 -3.67 -13.27
C ARG A 137 -9.13 -5.11 -13.61
N ILE A 138 -8.21 -5.89 -14.21
CA ILE A 138 -8.46 -7.30 -14.56
C ILE A 138 -8.69 -8.12 -13.28
N TYR A 139 -7.95 -7.82 -12.20
CA TYR A 139 -8.06 -8.51 -10.92
C TYR A 139 -9.03 -7.83 -9.94
N GLY A 140 -9.92 -6.96 -10.44
CA GLY A 140 -11.04 -6.39 -9.69
C GLY A 140 -10.68 -5.20 -8.82
N LEU A 141 -9.44 -4.70 -8.87
CA LEU A 141 -9.05 -3.51 -8.13
C LEU A 141 -9.66 -2.27 -8.79
N GLN A 142 -10.38 -1.51 -7.99
CA GLN A 142 -11.06 -0.28 -8.40
C GLN A 142 -10.37 0.93 -7.79
N ASP A 143 -10.49 2.06 -8.47
CA ASP A 143 -10.11 3.37 -7.97
C ASP A 143 -11.32 4.29 -7.97
N THR A 144 -11.46 5.03 -6.91
CA THR A 144 -12.43 6.11 -6.77
C THR A 144 -11.71 7.37 -6.32
N TRP A 145 -12.39 8.49 -6.29
CA TRP A 145 -11.80 9.69 -5.73
C TRP A 145 -11.44 9.56 -4.24
N TRP A 146 -12.17 8.73 -3.50
CA TRP A 146 -11.99 8.50 -2.06
C TRP A 146 -11.03 7.37 -1.73
N TYR A 147 -10.89 6.38 -2.63
CA TYR A 147 -10.24 5.12 -2.31
C TYR A 147 -9.54 4.51 -3.52
N GLU A 148 -8.25 4.23 -3.38
CA GLU A 148 -7.42 3.57 -4.39
C GLU A 148 -7.01 2.18 -3.89
N GLN A 149 -7.66 1.14 -4.43
CA GLN A 149 -7.46 -0.24 -3.94
C GLN A 149 -6.06 -0.80 -4.21
N ARG A 150 -5.30 -0.23 -5.13
CA ARG A 150 -3.90 -0.64 -5.36
C ARG A 150 -2.99 -0.25 -4.19
N HIS A 151 -3.34 0.80 -3.45
CA HIS A 151 -2.64 1.21 -2.23
C HIS A 151 -3.09 0.41 -1.01
N ASP A 152 -4.30 -0.15 -1.01
CA ASP A 152 -4.78 -0.97 0.11
C ASP A 152 -3.93 -2.24 0.25
N PRO A 153 -3.23 -2.44 1.38
CA PRO A 153 -2.30 -3.55 1.52
C PRO A 153 -3.00 -4.92 1.53
N LEU A 154 -4.22 -5.01 2.04
CA LEU A 154 -4.94 -6.29 2.12
C LEU A 154 -5.66 -6.61 0.82
N ILE A 155 -6.44 -5.67 0.28
CA ILE A 155 -7.19 -5.85 -0.97
C ILE A 155 -6.24 -6.08 -2.15
N SER A 156 -5.15 -5.30 -2.24
CA SER A 156 -4.17 -5.49 -3.31
C SER A 156 -3.41 -6.82 -3.17
N THR A 157 -3.21 -7.32 -1.96
CA THR A 157 -2.60 -8.65 -1.73
C THR A 157 -3.50 -9.76 -2.26
N GLU A 158 -4.80 -9.73 -1.98
CA GLU A 158 -5.74 -10.73 -2.53
C GLU A 158 -5.71 -10.76 -4.06
N ALA A 159 -5.69 -9.59 -4.70
CA ALA A 159 -5.58 -9.49 -6.14
C ALA A 159 -4.21 -9.99 -6.66
N ALA A 160 -3.12 -9.66 -5.97
CA ALA A 160 -1.78 -10.08 -6.36
C ALA A 160 -1.58 -11.59 -6.28
N VAL A 161 -2.10 -12.22 -5.24
CA VAL A 161 -2.02 -13.67 -5.07
C VAL A 161 -2.82 -14.40 -6.16
N LYS A 162 -4.00 -13.91 -6.54
CA LYS A 162 -4.76 -14.42 -7.70
C LYS A 162 -3.95 -14.30 -9.01
N TYR A 163 -3.30 -13.16 -9.20
CA TYR A 163 -2.44 -12.96 -10.38
C TYR A 163 -1.23 -13.90 -10.36
N LEU A 164 -0.57 -14.05 -9.23
CA LEU A 164 0.55 -14.98 -9.06
C LEU A 164 0.13 -16.42 -9.28
N ALA A 165 -1.03 -16.85 -8.79
CA ALA A 165 -1.58 -18.18 -9.02
C ALA A 165 -1.80 -18.44 -10.51
N TYR A 166 -2.39 -17.49 -11.22
CA TYR A 166 -2.54 -17.57 -12.67
C TYR A 166 -1.20 -17.73 -13.37
N LEU A 167 -0.21 -16.90 -13.04
CA LEU A 167 1.11 -16.98 -13.66
C LEU A 167 1.82 -18.30 -13.33
N HIS A 168 1.76 -18.71 -12.07
CA HIS A 168 2.40 -19.93 -11.59
C HIS A 168 1.86 -21.17 -12.31
N GLN A 169 0.54 -21.30 -12.40
CA GLN A 169 -0.09 -22.38 -13.16
C GLN A 169 0.25 -22.29 -14.66
N ARG A 170 0.13 -21.10 -15.27
CA ARG A 170 0.36 -20.88 -16.70
C ARG A 170 1.76 -21.28 -17.14
N PHE A 171 2.75 -21.11 -16.28
CA PHE A 171 4.15 -21.41 -16.55
C PHE A 171 4.64 -22.72 -15.90
N GLY A 172 3.72 -23.65 -15.64
CA GLY A 172 4.04 -25.01 -15.19
C GLY A 172 4.68 -25.03 -13.80
N ARG A 173 4.25 -24.13 -12.91
CA ARG A 173 4.74 -24.00 -11.53
C ARG A 173 6.25 -23.70 -11.44
N ASN A 174 6.82 -23.14 -12.50
CA ASN A 174 8.22 -22.70 -12.52
C ASN A 174 8.35 -21.30 -11.91
N LEU A 175 8.95 -21.20 -10.73
CA LEU A 175 9.08 -19.94 -9.98
C LEU A 175 9.84 -18.86 -10.79
N ASN A 176 10.92 -19.20 -11.49
CA ASN A 176 11.68 -18.23 -12.28
C ASN A 176 10.84 -17.65 -13.43
N TYR A 177 9.99 -18.47 -14.05
CA TYR A 177 9.07 -17.98 -15.07
C TYR A 177 7.94 -17.16 -14.47
N THR A 178 7.41 -17.56 -13.31
CA THR A 178 6.39 -16.80 -12.58
C THR A 178 6.87 -15.40 -12.29
N LEU A 179 8.07 -15.28 -11.72
CA LEU A 179 8.72 -13.99 -11.39
C LEU A 179 8.99 -13.16 -12.65
N SER A 180 9.55 -13.80 -13.71
CA SER A 180 9.80 -13.12 -14.99
C SER A 180 8.52 -12.62 -15.65
N ALA A 181 7.42 -13.39 -15.55
CA ALA A 181 6.12 -13.02 -16.09
C ALA A 181 5.44 -11.93 -15.27
N TYR A 182 5.61 -11.94 -13.94
CA TYR A 182 5.10 -10.89 -13.06
C TYR A 182 5.67 -9.53 -13.44
N ASN A 183 7.01 -9.45 -13.56
CA ASN A 183 7.70 -8.20 -13.89
C ASN A 183 7.57 -7.82 -15.38
N GLY A 184 7.83 -8.75 -16.29
CA GLY A 184 7.93 -8.47 -17.74
C GLY A 184 6.63 -8.69 -18.52
N GLY A 185 5.61 -9.23 -17.88
CA GLY A 185 4.33 -9.62 -18.48
C GLY A 185 4.35 -11.01 -19.14
N PRO A 186 3.25 -11.78 -18.99
CA PRO A 186 3.18 -13.17 -19.45
C PRO A 186 3.30 -13.31 -20.98
N THR A 187 2.74 -12.38 -21.74
CA THR A 187 2.78 -12.40 -23.21
C THR A 187 4.19 -12.27 -23.75
N LEU A 188 5.00 -11.40 -23.17
CA LEU A 188 6.40 -11.24 -23.56
C LEU A 188 7.19 -12.53 -23.30
N LEU A 189 7.05 -13.09 -22.10
CA LEU A 189 7.74 -14.30 -21.69
C LEU A 189 7.39 -15.48 -22.63
N GLU A 190 6.10 -15.70 -22.90
CA GLU A 190 5.66 -16.75 -23.82
C GLU A 190 6.21 -16.59 -25.23
N LYS A 191 6.18 -15.35 -25.76
CA LYS A 191 6.75 -15.05 -27.09
C LYS A 191 8.22 -15.42 -27.14
N LYS A 192 8.98 -15.11 -26.10
CA LYS A 192 10.41 -15.42 -26.01
C LYS A 192 10.67 -16.94 -25.89
N ILE A 193 9.90 -17.64 -25.05
CA ILE A 193 9.97 -19.10 -24.92
C ILE A 193 9.67 -19.77 -26.27
N LYS A 194 8.57 -19.38 -26.93
CA LYS A 194 8.19 -19.94 -28.26
C LYS A 194 9.24 -19.68 -29.29
N LEU A 195 9.84 -18.48 -29.32
CA LEU A 195 10.90 -18.13 -30.25
C LEU A 195 12.14 -19.02 -30.05
N ASN A 196 12.61 -19.13 -28.80
CA ASN A 196 13.79 -19.96 -28.50
C ASN A 196 13.56 -21.44 -28.84
N LYS A 197 12.37 -21.99 -28.50
CA LYS A 197 12.00 -23.37 -28.90
C LYS A 197 12.06 -23.57 -30.41
N ARG A 198 11.53 -22.63 -31.20
CA ARG A 198 11.58 -22.73 -32.69
C ARG A 198 13.01 -22.67 -33.25
N MET A 199 13.90 -21.95 -32.55
CA MET A 199 15.30 -21.80 -32.94
C MET A 199 16.22 -22.90 -32.38
N GLY A 200 15.68 -23.90 -31.66
CA GLY A 200 16.48 -24.91 -30.97
C GLY A 200 17.37 -24.36 -29.85
N LYS A 201 17.05 -23.16 -29.33
CA LYS A 201 17.82 -22.51 -28.27
C LYS A 201 17.25 -22.86 -26.86
N SER A 202 18.11 -22.69 -25.86
CA SER A 202 17.72 -22.87 -24.47
C SER A 202 16.51 -21.98 -24.09
N VAL A 203 15.60 -22.55 -23.31
CA VAL A 203 14.45 -21.83 -22.72
C VAL A 203 14.69 -21.42 -21.27
N ASP A 204 15.89 -21.61 -20.74
CA ASP A 204 16.26 -21.04 -19.43
C ASP A 204 15.97 -19.53 -19.44
N TYR A 205 15.33 -19.03 -18.37
CA TYR A 205 14.91 -17.62 -18.29
C TYR A 205 16.07 -16.64 -18.54
N LYS A 206 17.30 -17.00 -18.12
CA LYS A 206 18.52 -16.22 -18.35
C LYS A 206 18.90 -16.07 -19.82
N LYS A 207 18.47 -17.04 -20.66
CA LYS A 207 18.81 -17.11 -22.09
C LYS A 207 17.67 -16.68 -23.02
N LEU A 208 16.55 -16.21 -22.47
CA LEU A 208 15.39 -15.79 -23.25
C LEU A 208 15.55 -14.41 -23.91
N GLY A 209 16.57 -13.63 -23.57
CA GLY A 209 16.73 -12.26 -24.09
C GLY A 209 15.58 -11.35 -23.65
N LEU A 210 15.21 -11.44 -22.40
CA LEU A 210 14.23 -10.54 -21.74
C LEU A 210 14.85 -9.14 -21.56
N PRO A 211 14.05 -8.08 -21.35
CA PRO A 211 14.57 -6.77 -20.98
C PRO A 211 15.45 -6.84 -19.72
N GLN A 212 16.45 -5.99 -19.63
CA GLN A 212 17.42 -6.00 -18.53
C GLN A 212 16.74 -6.00 -17.15
N GLN A 213 15.76 -5.12 -16.96
CA GLN A 213 14.99 -5.06 -15.70
C GLN A 213 14.40 -6.44 -15.32
N THR A 214 13.82 -7.16 -16.29
CA THR A 214 13.24 -8.48 -16.06
C THR A 214 14.30 -9.56 -15.84
N GLN A 215 15.45 -9.46 -16.51
CA GLN A 215 16.58 -10.37 -16.28
C GLN A 215 17.15 -10.22 -14.86
N GLU A 216 17.20 -9.00 -14.32
CA GLU A 216 17.69 -8.70 -12.99
C GLU A 216 16.68 -9.01 -11.88
N TYR A 217 15.39 -9.14 -12.21
CA TYR A 217 14.32 -9.31 -11.24
C TYR A 217 14.43 -10.61 -10.45
N VAL A 218 14.62 -11.74 -11.15
CA VAL A 218 14.77 -13.06 -10.52
C VAL A 218 16.01 -13.11 -9.62
N PRO A 219 17.21 -12.64 -10.04
CA PRO A 219 18.37 -12.52 -9.15
C PRO A 219 18.16 -11.66 -7.90
N LYS A 220 17.45 -10.53 -8.03
CA LYS A 220 17.10 -9.70 -6.86
C LYS A 220 16.23 -10.45 -5.87
N PHE A 221 15.22 -11.17 -6.37
CA PHE A 221 14.37 -12.00 -5.53
C PHE A 221 15.17 -13.09 -4.81
N LYS A 222 16.00 -13.82 -5.56
CA LYS A 222 16.87 -14.87 -5.00
C LYS A 222 17.84 -14.33 -3.96
N ALA A 223 18.33 -13.11 -4.13
CA ALA A 223 19.22 -12.49 -3.16
C ALA A 223 18.52 -12.25 -1.80
N ILE A 224 17.30 -11.70 -1.80
CA ILE A 224 16.53 -11.53 -0.56
C ILE A 224 16.17 -12.89 0.04
N LEU A 225 15.76 -13.86 -0.79
CA LEU A 225 15.44 -15.21 -0.33
C LEU A 225 16.64 -15.86 0.34
N GLU A 226 17.82 -15.82 -0.29
CA GLU A 226 19.07 -16.37 0.29
C GLU A 226 19.41 -15.72 1.63
N LEU A 227 19.27 -14.39 1.74
CA LEU A 227 19.56 -13.66 2.98
C LEU A 227 18.55 -13.98 4.09
N VAL A 228 17.31 -14.31 3.76
CA VAL A 228 16.30 -14.72 4.75
C VAL A 228 16.48 -16.18 5.15
N VAL A 229 16.65 -17.09 4.19
CA VAL A 229 16.76 -18.54 4.46
C VAL A 229 18.05 -18.87 5.19
N ASN A 230 19.14 -18.20 4.85
CA ASN A 230 20.48 -18.44 5.38
C ASN A 230 20.97 -17.25 6.24
N ALA A 231 20.06 -16.61 7.00
CA ALA A 231 20.35 -15.39 7.76
C ALA A 231 21.55 -15.53 8.70
N GLU A 232 21.67 -16.66 9.40
CA GLU A 232 22.80 -16.97 10.29
C GLU A 232 24.14 -16.99 9.56
N LYS A 233 24.19 -17.53 8.34
CA LYS A 233 25.41 -17.57 7.51
C LYS A 233 25.94 -16.17 7.19
N TYR A 234 25.06 -15.19 7.15
CA TYR A 234 25.36 -13.79 6.79
C TYR A 234 25.37 -12.86 8.00
N ASP A 235 25.26 -13.39 9.21
CA ASP A 235 25.17 -12.62 10.46
C ASP A 235 24.03 -11.57 10.42
N ILE A 236 22.87 -11.99 9.88
CA ILE A 236 21.67 -11.15 9.77
C ILE A 236 20.71 -11.52 10.89
N GLU A 237 20.34 -10.51 11.69
CA GLU A 237 19.25 -10.63 12.66
C GLU A 237 17.92 -10.29 11.95
N LEU A 238 17.08 -11.32 11.76
CA LEU A 238 15.76 -11.15 11.19
C LEU A 238 14.79 -10.55 12.22
N PRO A 239 13.94 -9.58 11.84
CA PRO A 239 12.95 -9.01 12.76
C PRO A 239 12.01 -10.10 13.33
N PRO A 240 11.64 -10.08 14.61
CA PRO A 240 10.87 -11.14 15.26
C PRO A 240 9.37 -11.05 14.92
N PHE A 241 9.00 -11.25 13.66
CA PHE A 241 7.59 -11.21 13.23
C PHE A 241 6.89 -12.52 13.55
N PRO A 242 5.81 -12.50 14.35
CA PRO A 242 5.10 -13.70 14.74
C PRO A 242 4.38 -14.36 13.55
N ASP A 243 4.22 -15.69 13.58
CA ASP A 243 3.42 -16.42 12.58
C ASP A 243 1.93 -16.48 13.01
N HIS A 244 1.37 -15.32 13.32
CA HIS A 244 -0.06 -15.14 13.60
C HIS A 244 -0.51 -13.74 13.18
N ALA A 245 -1.84 -13.54 13.08
CA ALA A 245 -2.42 -12.26 12.69
C ALA A 245 -2.01 -11.15 13.66
N VAL A 246 -1.48 -10.06 13.11
CA VAL A 246 -1.12 -8.83 13.83
C VAL A 246 -2.06 -7.68 13.50
N LEU A 247 -2.87 -7.84 12.46
CA LEU A 247 -3.93 -6.91 12.08
C LEU A 247 -5.30 -7.55 12.26
N GLY A 248 -6.23 -6.73 12.71
CA GLY A 248 -7.65 -6.99 12.69
C GLY A 248 -8.39 -5.87 11.99
N GLN A 249 -9.70 -6.00 11.89
CA GLN A 249 -10.57 -5.03 11.22
C GLN A 249 -11.66 -4.56 12.15
N ILE A 250 -12.00 -3.28 12.06
CA ILE A 250 -13.17 -2.70 12.72
C ILE A 250 -14.08 -2.05 11.68
N THR A 251 -15.36 -2.35 11.77
CA THR A 251 -16.40 -1.73 10.93
C THR A 251 -17.16 -0.71 11.75
N LEU A 252 -17.25 0.50 11.22
CA LEU A 252 -17.95 1.66 11.79
C LEU A 252 -19.10 2.06 10.87
N ASP A 253 -20.15 2.63 11.44
CA ASP A 253 -21.29 3.11 10.66
C ASP A 253 -21.00 4.48 10.05
N GLY A 254 -21.39 4.65 8.78
CA GLY A 254 -21.33 5.91 8.07
C GLY A 254 -19.96 6.23 7.46
N GLN A 255 -19.85 7.45 6.99
CA GLN A 255 -18.60 8.04 6.51
C GLN A 255 -17.83 8.64 7.69
N ILE A 256 -16.59 8.24 7.86
CA ILE A 256 -15.75 8.58 9.01
C ILE A 256 -14.53 9.38 8.57
N GLU A 257 -14.21 10.42 9.32
CA GLU A 257 -12.97 11.16 9.16
C GLU A 257 -11.78 10.34 9.70
N ILE A 258 -10.72 10.20 8.91
CA ILE A 258 -9.55 9.37 9.27
C ILE A 258 -8.85 9.89 10.52
N PHE A 259 -8.77 11.21 10.67
CA PHE A 259 -8.16 11.82 11.84
C PHE A 259 -8.98 11.55 13.12
N ALA A 260 -10.30 11.74 13.07
CA ALA A 260 -11.17 11.41 14.22
C ALA A 260 -11.06 9.92 14.59
N PHE A 261 -10.93 9.04 13.58
CA PHE A 261 -10.67 7.62 13.84
C PHE A 261 -9.31 7.39 14.50
N SER A 262 -8.28 8.11 14.11
CA SER A 262 -6.96 7.99 14.74
C SER A 262 -6.97 8.40 16.20
N GLU A 263 -7.71 9.45 16.54
CA GLU A 263 -7.92 9.86 17.94
C GLU A 263 -8.70 8.80 18.74
N PHE A 264 -9.74 8.22 18.13
CA PHE A 264 -10.54 7.16 18.75
C PHE A 264 -9.72 5.88 19.00
N ALA A 265 -8.87 5.52 18.05
CA ALA A 265 -7.98 4.38 18.18
C ALA A 265 -6.76 4.64 19.07
N GLU A 266 -6.54 5.91 19.48
CA GLU A 266 -5.36 6.38 20.20
C GLU A 266 -4.04 6.08 19.46
N LEU A 267 -4.08 6.14 18.12
CA LEU A 267 -2.94 5.89 17.23
C LEU A 267 -2.60 7.15 16.42
N GLN A 268 -1.35 7.22 15.97
CA GLN A 268 -0.91 8.31 15.09
C GLN A 268 -1.63 8.24 13.74
N PRO A 269 -2.08 9.36 13.17
CA PRO A 269 -2.76 9.39 11.88
C PRO A 269 -1.95 8.72 10.76
N GLU A 270 -0.63 8.94 10.73
CA GLU A 270 0.27 8.34 9.75
C GLU A 270 0.26 6.82 9.82
N PHE A 271 0.17 6.28 11.04
CA PHE A 271 0.11 4.84 11.24
C PHE A 271 -1.23 4.27 10.76
N ILE A 272 -2.35 4.96 11.07
CA ILE A 272 -3.67 4.60 10.53
C ILE A 272 -3.67 4.64 9.00
N TYR A 273 -3.11 5.70 8.39
CA TYR A 273 -2.99 5.77 6.94
C TYR A 273 -2.11 4.66 6.37
N LYS A 274 -1.00 4.30 7.03
CA LYS A 274 -0.13 3.20 6.59
C LYS A 274 -0.89 1.87 6.53
N LEU A 275 -1.69 1.57 7.55
CA LEU A 275 -2.50 0.34 7.60
C LEU A 275 -3.68 0.37 6.62
N ASN A 276 -4.13 1.56 6.22
CA ASN A 276 -5.32 1.82 5.41
C ASN A 276 -4.99 2.73 4.22
N ALA A 277 -3.89 2.45 3.53
CA ALA A 277 -3.34 3.33 2.49
C ALA A 277 -4.27 3.50 1.27
N GLY A 278 -5.30 2.68 1.17
CA GLY A 278 -6.36 2.83 0.19
C GLY A 278 -7.14 4.14 0.33
N TYR A 279 -7.27 4.71 1.52
CA TYR A 279 -7.92 6.00 1.71
C TYR A 279 -7.06 7.13 1.18
N THR A 280 -7.55 7.79 0.12
CA THR A 280 -6.83 8.86 -0.59
C THR A 280 -7.21 10.26 -0.11
N LYS A 281 -8.19 10.37 0.79
CA LYS A 281 -8.74 11.62 1.30
C LYS A 281 -8.76 11.61 2.83
N TRP A 282 -9.14 12.76 3.39
CA TRP A 282 -9.27 12.98 4.82
C TRP A 282 -10.38 12.14 5.49
N ALA A 283 -11.29 11.57 4.70
CA ALA A 283 -12.39 10.73 5.15
C ALA A 283 -12.53 9.49 4.27
N SER A 284 -13.22 8.48 4.79
CA SER A 284 -13.63 7.30 4.06
C SER A 284 -14.63 7.65 2.94
N PRO A 285 -14.88 6.75 1.97
CA PRO A 285 -15.95 6.94 1.00
C PRO A 285 -17.31 7.16 1.66
N PRO A 286 -18.20 7.98 1.07
CA PRO A 286 -19.59 8.02 1.51
C PRO A 286 -20.22 6.64 1.39
N GLY A 287 -20.86 6.19 2.47
CA GLY A 287 -21.47 4.87 2.52
C GLY A 287 -22.12 4.57 3.86
N LYS A 288 -22.72 3.39 3.96
CA LYS A 288 -23.37 2.95 5.20
C LYS A 288 -22.36 2.50 6.25
N THR A 289 -21.23 2.02 5.82
CA THR A 289 -20.18 1.48 6.70
C THR A 289 -18.80 1.85 6.18
N THR A 290 -17.87 1.98 7.11
CA THR A 290 -16.43 2.19 6.86
C THR A 290 -15.64 1.14 7.61
N MET A 291 -14.63 0.56 6.98
CA MET A 291 -13.78 -0.47 7.57
C MET A 291 -12.35 0.04 7.72
N PHE A 292 -11.78 -0.15 8.91
CA PHE A 292 -10.40 0.17 9.20
C PHE A 292 -9.62 -1.07 9.61
N ASN A 293 -8.42 -1.22 9.06
CA ASN A 293 -7.40 -2.13 9.56
C ASN A 293 -6.74 -1.49 10.77
N VAL A 294 -6.62 -2.23 11.83
CA VAL A 294 -6.00 -1.80 13.08
C VAL A 294 -5.13 -2.92 13.65
N PRO A 295 -4.18 -2.64 14.55
CA PRO A 295 -3.53 -3.68 15.33
C PRO A 295 -4.56 -4.58 16.01
N ILE A 296 -4.36 -5.90 15.94
CA ILE A 296 -5.37 -6.89 16.37
C ILE A 296 -5.74 -6.75 17.86
N GLU A 297 -4.78 -6.31 18.66
CA GLU A 297 -4.97 -6.08 20.09
C GLU A 297 -5.96 -4.96 20.42
N LEU A 298 -6.23 -4.06 19.49
CA LEU A 298 -7.17 -2.95 19.69
C LEU A 298 -8.60 -3.29 19.27
N VAL A 299 -8.80 -4.36 18.49
CA VAL A 299 -10.11 -4.69 17.90
C VAL A 299 -11.21 -4.78 18.95
N ASP A 300 -11.00 -5.54 20.02
CA ASP A 300 -12.02 -5.74 21.06
C ASP A 300 -12.33 -4.43 21.82
N THR A 301 -11.30 -3.64 22.11
CA THR A 301 -11.45 -2.36 22.82
C THR A 301 -12.22 -1.34 21.99
N LEU A 302 -11.90 -1.26 20.69
CA LEU A 302 -12.58 -0.36 19.77
C LEU A 302 -14.02 -0.84 19.48
N ALA A 303 -14.23 -2.16 19.35
CA ALA A 303 -15.55 -2.73 19.12
C ALA A 303 -16.56 -2.40 20.23
N GLN A 304 -16.11 -2.31 21.47
CA GLN A 304 -16.98 -1.93 22.61
C GLN A 304 -17.47 -0.49 22.56
N LYS A 305 -16.75 0.41 21.89
CA LYS A 305 -17.03 1.85 21.86
C LYS A 305 -17.45 2.36 20.46
N LYS A 306 -17.47 1.48 19.45
CA LYS A 306 -17.63 1.85 18.04
C LYS A 306 -18.95 2.56 17.74
N ASP A 307 -20.05 2.11 18.34
CA ASP A 307 -21.39 2.66 18.06
C ASP A 307 -21.50 4.10 18.58
N GLN A 308 -21.02 4.36 19.80
CA GLN A 308 -20.96 5.72 20.35
C GLN A 308 -20.05 6.63 19.52
N PHE A 309 -18.90 6.10 19.09
CA PHE A 309 -17.98 6.84 18.24
C PHE A 309 -18.61 7.17 16.90
N SER A 310 -19.22 6.19 16.22
CA SER A 310 -19.86 6.38 14.91
C SER A 310 -20.95 7.44 14.98
N GLN A 311 -21.83 7.38 16.00
CA GLN A 311 -22.89 8.38 16.16
C GLN A 311 -22.36 9.80 16.36
N ALA A 312 -21.24 9.97 17.07
CA ALA A 312 -20.65 11.28 17.34
C ALA A 312 -19.84 11.86 16.18
N ASN A 313 -19.29 11.00 15.29
CA ASN A 313 -18.26 11.39 14.31
C ASN A 313 -18.65 11.12 12.86
N GLN A 314 -19.91 10.83 12.56
CA GLN A 314 -20.38 10.78 11.18
C GLN A 314 -20.25 12.14 10.52
N ILE A 315 -19.80 12.14 9.28
CA ILE A 315 -19.74 13.36 8.47
C ILE A 315 -21.16 13.75 8.09
N ASN A 316 -21.57 14.93 8.52
CA ASN A 316 -22.85 15.50 8.15
C ASN A 316 -22.75 16.25 6.83
N TRP A 317 -23.78 16.16 6.03
CA TRP A 317 -23.88 16.85 4.75
C TRP A 317 -24.91 17.97 4.86
N VAL A 318 -24.56 19.16 4.38
CA VAL A 318 -25.51 20.28 4.24
C VAL A 318 -25.64 20.69 2.77
N THR A 319 -26.78 21.27 2.44
CA THR A 319 -27.02 21.86 1.13
C THR A 319 -26.78 23.37 1.20
N HIS A 320 -25.86 23.87 0.36
CA HIS A 320 -25.64 25.30 0.17
C HIS A 320 -26.30 25.75 -1.16
N LYS A 321 -27.15 26.76 -1.08
CA LYS A 321 -27.75 27.38 -2.24
C LYS A 321 -26.90 28.56 -2.69
N VAL A 322 -26.33 28.48 -3.90
CA VAL A 322 -25.40 29.46 -4.43
C VAL A 322 -26.08 30.84 -4.53
N ALA A 323 -25.52 31.84 -3.89
CA ALA A 323 -25.96 33.22 -3.87
C ALA A 323 -25.08 34.09 -4.80
N LYS A 324 -25.58 35.32 -5.07
CA LYS A 324 -24.82 36.30 -5.88
C LYS A 324 -23.50 36.66 -5.16
N GLY A 325 -22.39 36.46 -5.85
CA GLY A 325 -21.04 36.73 -5.33
C GLY A 325 -20.37 35.53 -4.68
N ASP A 326 -21.01 34.35 -4.66
CA ASP A 326 -20.40 33.11 -4.29
C ASP A 326 -19.39 32.63 -5.34
N SER A 327 -18.38 31.93 -4.85
CA SER A 327 -17.47 31.14 -5.67
C SER A 327 -17.16 29.86 -4.91
N LEU A 328 -16.72 28.82 -5.61
CA LEU A 328 -16.31 27.55 -4.95
C LEU A 328 -15.30 27.81 -3.85
N TRP A 329 -14.37 28.74 -4.07
CA TRP A 329 -13.38 29.10 -3.07
C TRP A 329 -13.99 29.71 -1.80
N LYS A 330 -14.94 30.67 -1.95
CA LYS A 330 -15.62 31.26 -0.79
C LYS A 330 -16.47 30.26 -0.03
N ILE A 331 -17.19 29.40 -0.78
CA ILE A 331 -18.02 28.36 -0.19
C ILE A 331 -17.13 27.37 0.56
N ALA A 332 -16.06 26.90 -0.06
CA ALA A 332 -15.10 26.00 0.58
C ALA A 332 -14.52 26.59 1.88
N ALA A 333 -14.10 27.87 1.84
CA ALA A 333 -13.59 28.56 3.02
C ALA A 333 -14.65 28.71 4.14
N ASN A 334 -15.90 29.05 3.77
CA ASN A 334 -16.99 29.24 4.74
C ASN A 334 -17.38 27.94 5.48
N TYR A 335 -17.25 26.79 4.79
CA TYR A 335 -17.61 25.47 5.35
C TYR A 335 -16.38 24.65 5.75
N ASN A 336 -15.19 25.27 5.77
CA ASN A 336 -13.93 24.63 6.12
C ASN A 336 -13.69 23.31 5.33
N THR A 337 -13.90 23.39 4.03
CA THR A 337 -13.68 22.28 3.08
C THR A 337 -12.82 22.75 1.91
N GLU A 338 -12.54 21.87 0.96
CA GLU A 338 -11.72 22.16 -0.22
C GLU A 338 -12.56 22.35 -1.48
N VAL A 339 -12.10 23.18 -2.42
CA VAL A 339 -12.74 23.39 -3.72
C VAL A 339 -12.87 22.08 -4.48
N GLU A 340 -11.82 21.25 -4.49
CA GLU A 340 -11.85 19.95 -5.16
C GLU A 340 -12.87 18.98 -4.54
N VAL A 341 -13.05 19.04 -3.23
CA VAL A 341 -14.12 18.30 -2.53
C VAL A 341 -15.47 18.71 -3.08
N LEU A 342 -15.75 20.03 -3.08
CA LEU A 342 -17.02 20.56 -3.59
C LEU A 342 -17.26 20.17 -5.04
N LYS A 343 -16.22 20.26 -5.90
CA LYS A 343 -16.33 19.87 -7.31
C LYS A 343 -16.68 18.39 -7.46
N LYS A 344 -15.98 17.52 -6.77
CA LYS A 344 -16.14 16.05 -6.90
C LYS A 344 -17.46 15.55 -6.35
N VAL A 345 -17.86 16.02 -5.16
CA VAL A 345 -19.12 15.56 -4.54
C VAL A 345 -20.36 16.09 -5.26
N ASN A 346 -20.21 17.22 -5.97
CA ASN A 346 -21.29 17.82 -6.76
C ASN A 346 -21.16 17.56 -8.27
N TYR A 347 -20.21 16.72 -8.69
CA TYR A 347 -19.97 16.37 -10.10
C TYR A 347 -19.73 17.58 -11.01
N LEU A 348 -19.12 18.66 -10.49
CA LEU A 348 -18.86 19.89 -11.24
C LEU A 348 -17.70 19.69 -12.21
N GLN A 349 -17.91 20.04 -13.47
CA GLN A 349 -16.89 19.96 -14.51
C GLN A 349 -16.02 21.23 -14.61
N SER A 350 -16.47 22.33 -14.01
CA SER A 350 -15.78 23.63 -13.98
C SER A 350 -16.01 24.34 -12.67
N ASP A 351 -15.34 25.48 -12.46
CA ASP A 351 -15.49 26.32 -11.28
C ASP A 351 -16.71 27.25 -11.37
N ALA A 352 -17.40 27.29 -12.52
CA ALA A 352 -18.57 28.13 -12.75
C ALA A 352 -19.77 27.61 -11.96
N LEU A 353 -20.40 28.51 -11.20
CA LEU A 353 -21.58 28.23 -10.41
C LEU A 353 -22.78 29.00 -11.00
N SER A 354 -23.95 28.38 -11.01
CA SER A 354 -25.21 29.02 -11.36
C SER A 354 -25.91 29.57 -10.13
N LEU A 355 -26.52 30.73 -10.25
CA LEU A 355 -27.34 31.32 -9.16
C LEU A 355 -28.44 30.34 -8.77
N ASN A 356 -28.66 30.15 -7.46
CA ASN A 356 -29.60 29.17 -6.90
C ASN A 356 -29.23 27.69 -7.13
N GLN A 357 -28.07 27.38 -7.68
CA GLN A 357 -27.57 26.01 -7.71
C GLN A 357 -27.42 25.47 -6.27
N GLU A 358 -27.86 24.25 -6.05
CA GLU A 358 -27.68 23.57 -4.78
C GLU A 358 -26.41 22.73 -4.80
N LEU A 359 -25.55 22.93 -3.81
CA LEU A 359 -24.30 22.19 -3.62
C LEU A 359 -24.36 21.39 -2.32
N LEU A 360 -24.05 20.11 -2.40
CA LEU A 360 -23.80 19.27 -1.21
C LEU A 360 -22.42 19.60 -0.65
N ILE A 361 -22.35 19.84 0.63
CA ILE A 361 -21.13 20.20 1.34
C ILE A 361 -20.95 19.28 2.53
N PRO A 362 -19.82 18.55 2.61
CA PRO A 362 -19.51 17.75 3.80
C PRO A 362 -19.06 18.68 4.93
N LEU A 363 -19.69 18.52 6.09
CA LEU A 363 -19.25 19.17 7.31
C LEU A 363 -18.34 18.20 8.07
N SER A 364 -17.06 18.53 8.19
CA SER A 364 -16.17 17.87 9.12
C SER A 364 -16.47 18.39 10.53
N ASN A 365 -16.66 17.48 11.48
CA ASN A 365 -16.83 17.82 12.90
C ASN A 365 -15.50 18.20 13.56
N SER A 366 -14.37 17.85 12.94
CA SER A 366 -13.06 18.25 13.43
C SER A 366 -12.71 19.64 12.94
N GLN A 367 -12.32 20.52 13.84
CA GLN A 367 -11.68 21.80 13.50
C GLN A 367 -10.26 21.59 12.94
N ASN A 368 -9.92 20.35 12.58
CA ASN A 368 -8.59 19.94 12.23
C ASN A 368 -8.36 20.01 10.74
N GLN A 369 -7.22 20.58 10.42
CA GLN A 369 -6.71 20.77 9.07
C GLN A 369 -6.60 19.43 8.34
N THR A 370 -6.87 19.45 7.04
CA THR A 370 -6.69 18.33 6.12
C THR A 370 -5.34 17.67 6.32
N PHE A 371 -5.33 16.41 6.77
CA PHE A 371 -4.12 15.61 6.76
C PHE A 371 -3.84 15.20 5.32
N ILE A 372 -2.72 15.65 4.78
CA ILE A 372 -2.16 15.14 3.54
C ILE A 372 -0.95 14.31 3.94
N PRO A 373 -0.96 13.00 3.64
CA PRO A 373 0.21 12.15 3.92
C PRO A 373 1.46 12.78 3.34
N TYR A 374 2.57 12.68 4.06
CA TYR A 374 3.86 13.14 3.55
C TYR A 374 4.11 12.54 2.17
N GLN A 375 4.13 13.38 1.15
CA GLN A 375 4.57 13.01 -0.19
C GLN A 375 5.72 13.92 -0.58
N ALA A 376 6.81 13.32 -1.06
CA ALA A 376 7.88 14.03 -1.70
C ALA A 376 7.60 14.13 -3.20
N HIS A 377 7.76 15.32 -3.77
CA HIS A 377 7.71 15.54 -5.21
C HIS A 377 9.10 15.95 -5.70
N ILE A 378 9.65 15.20 -6.65
CA ILE A 378 10.90 15.57 -7.32
C ILE A 378 10.53 16.48 -8.48
N VAL A 379 11.00 17.71 -8.43
CA VAL A 379 10.73 18.72 -9.45
C VAL A 379 11.25 18.27 -10.81
N SER A 380 10.36 18.25 -11.80
CA SER A 380 10.62 17.93 -13.19
C SER A 380 10.59 19.20 -14.06
N GLU A 381 11.05 19.09 -15.31
CA GLU A 381 10.96 20.20 -16.27
C GLU A 381 9.52 20.62 -16.50
N GLY A 382 9.22 21.91 -16.43
CA GLY A 382 7.88 22.47 -16.56
C GLY A 382 7.06 22.51 -15.27
N ASP A 383 7.60 22.01 -14.15
CA ASP A 383 6.92 22.11 -12.86
C ASP A 383 6.89 23.54 -12.32
N THR A 384 5.74 23.86 -11.75
CA THR A 384 5.48 25.09 -11.00
C THR A 384 4.78 24.73 -9.70
N LEU A 385 4.89 25.58 -8.67
CA LEU A 385 4.13 25.37 -7.43
C LEU A 385 2.62 25.21 -7.71
N TRP A 386 2.15 25.84 -8.78
CA TRP A 386 0.74 25.80 -9.17
C TRP A 386 0.32 24.46 -9.74
N ASN A 387 1.05 23.92 -10.75
CA ASN A 387 0.70 22.63 -11.35
C ASN A 387 0.98 21.45 -10.41
N ILE A 388 2.01 21.56 -9.55
CA ILE A 388 2.25 20.61 -8.47
C ILE A 388 1.08 20.66 -7.47
N GLY A 389 0.63 21.86 -7.09
CA GLY A 389 -0.54 22.03 -6.22
C GLY A 389 -1.79 21.37 -6.78
N LEU A 390 -2.06 21.53 -8.08
CA LEU A 390 -3.16 20.85 -8.77
C LEU A 390 -3.01 19.33 -8.75
N LYS A 391 -1.79 18.83 -9.01
CA LYS A 391 -1.49 17.38 -9.04
C LYS A 391 -1.76 16.69 -7.71
N TYR A 392 -1.44 17.36 -6.61
CA TYR A 392 -1.55 16.80 -5.26
C TYR A 392 -2.75 17.33 -4.47
N SER A 393 -3.59 18.16 -5.09
CA SER A 393 -4.76 18.79 -4.45
C SER A 393 -4.39 19.59 -3.19
N ILE A 394 -3.25 20.27 -3.23
CA ILE A 394 -2.73 21.11 -2.15
C ILE A 394 -2.55 22.56 -2.62
N SER A 395 -2.73 23.51 -1.72
CA SER A 395 -2.51 24.92 -2.06
C SER A 395 -1.05 25.18 -2.47
N PRO A 396 -0.78 25.86 -3.60
CA PRO A 396 0.57 26.26 -3.97
C PRO A 396 1.28 27.08 -2.87
N ASN A 397 0.53 27.90 -2.13
CA ASN A 397 1.06 28.64 -0.97
C ASN A 397 1.50 27.72 0.15
N GLU A 398 0.80 26.63 0.37
CA GLU A 398 1.14 25.64 1.39
C GLU A 398 2.39 24.85 0.99
N ILE A 399 2.51 24.44 -0.27
CA ILE A 399 3.74 23.84 -0.78
C ILE A 399 4.92 24.79 -0.61
N ALA A 400 4.76 26.07 -0.97
CA ALA A 400 5.80 27.08 -0.79
C ALA A 400 6.21 27.20 0.68
N LYS A 401 5.25 27.33 1.59
CA LYS A 401 5.47 27.42 3.04
C LYS A 401 6.21 26.20 3.61
N ASN A 402 5.78 24.99 3.21
CA ASN A 402 6.37 23.74 3.68
C ASN A 402 7.84 23.56 3.24
N ASN A 403 8.24 24.24 2.16
CA ASN A 403 9.56 24.13 1.58
C ASN A 403 10.43 25.39 1.75
N GLY A 404 9.97 26.38 2.51
CA GLY A 404 10.68 27.65 2.69
C GLY A 404 10.85 28.45 1.39
N LEU A 405 9.85 28.34 0.48
CA LEU A 405 9.82 29.01 -0.81
C LEU A 405 8.83 30.17 -0.80
N GLN A 406 9.04 31.13 -1.68
CA GLN A 406 8.04 32.15 -2.04
C GLN A 406 7.25 31.68 -3.26
N MET A 407 6.03 32.18 -3.47
CA MET A 407 5.22 31.85 -4.63
C MET A 407 5.89 32.17 -5.97
N SER A 408 6.79 33.16 -5.97
CA SER A 408 7.60 33.57 -7.12
C SER A 408 8.90 32.78 -7.26
N SER A 409 9.21 31.85 -6.36
CA SER A 409 10.46 31.10 -6.39
C SER A 409 10.51 30.18 -7.60
N ALA A 410 11.61 30.25 -8.36
CA ALA A 410 11.88 29.28 -9.41
C ALA A 410 12.20 27.91 -8.77
N LEU A 411 11.56 26.86 -9.26
CA LEU A 411 11.83 25.50 -8.84
C LEU A 411 13.06 24.95 -9.59
N ARG A 412 13.95 24.32 -8.87
CA ARG A 412 15.13 23.66 -9.49
C ARG A 412 14.77 22.22 -9.81
N ILE A 413 14.98 21.79 -11.06
CA ILE A 413 14.81 20.41 -11.49
C ILE A 413 15.66 19.49 -10.61
N GLY A 414 15.07 18.36 -10.19
CA GLY A 414 15.68 17.41 -9.26
C GLY A 414 15.58 17.79 -7.79
N LYS A 415 15.06 18.98 -7.44
CA LYS A 415 14.81 19.33 -6.03
C LYS A 415 13.62 18.53 -5.50
N GLU A 416 13.78 17.93 -4.34
CA GLU A 416 12.68 17.33 -3.60
C GLU A 416 11.88 18.41 -2.88
N LEU A 417 10.56 18.42 -3.11
CA LEU A 417 9.59 19.26 -2.42
C LEU A 417 8.74 18.41 -1.48
N ASN A 418 8.64 18.88 -0.26
CA ASN A 418 7.68 18.34 0.72
C ASN A 418 6.28 18.84 0.36
N ILE A 419 5.42 17.92 -0.09
CA ILE A 419 4.05 18.21 -0.48
C ILE A 419 3.10 18.10 0.72
N GLY A 420 3.48 17.36 1.77
CA GLY A 420 2.69 17.22 2.99
C GLY A 420 2.99 18.31 4.04
N ASN A 421 2.09 18.49 4.99
CA ASN A 421 2.25 19.53 6.02
C ASN A 421 3.11 19.04 7.18
N LYS A 422 4.38 19.48 7.24
CA LYS A 422 5.26 19.25 8.40
C LYS A 422 4.83 19.99 9.68
N ASN A 423 3.96 21.01 9.57
CA ASN A 423 3.70 21.97 10.65
C ASN A 423 2.53 21.60 11.57
N ILE A 424 1.74 20.55 11.26
CA ILE A 424 0.70 20.08 12.19
C ILE A 424 1.32 19.62 13.52
N TYR A 425 2.56 19.17 13.51
CA TYR A 425 3.27 18.71 14.72
C TYR A 425 3.65 19.81 15.72
N ARG A 426 3.61 21.10 15.35
CA ARG A 426 4.10 22.18 16.23
C ARG A 426 3.03 22.89 17.05
N THR A 427 1.76 22.75 16.72
CA THR A 427 0.68 23.55 17.38
C THR A 427 -0.15 22.76 18.37
N ILE A 428 -0.03 21.42 18.38
CA ILE A 428 -0.68 20.59 19.38
C ILE A 428 0.27 20.48 20.57
N GLN A 429 0.16 21.40 21.53
CA GLN A 429 0.79 21.23 22.83
C GLN A 429 0.20 19.99 23.49
N SER A 430 0.97 18.94 23.46
CA SER A 430 0.66 17.60 23.88
C SER A 430 0.17 17.54 25.33
N LYS A 431 -1.08 17.22 25.54
CA LYS A 431 -1.47 16.53 26.77
C LYS A 431 -0.87 15.13 26.70
N LYS A 432 0.05 14.82 27.60
CA LYS A 432 0.56 13.44 27.74
C LYS A 432 -0.54 12.56 28.30
N ARG A 433 -0.86 11.47 27.62
CA ARG A 433 -1.78 10.43 28.12
C ARG A 433 -0.98 9.20 28.50
N THR A 434 -1.34 8.59 29.63
CA THR A 434 -0.76 7.32 30.05
C THR A 434 -1.72 6.19 29.73
N ILE A 435 -1.25 5.23 28.93
CA ILE A 435 -1.94 3.98 28.62
C ILE A 435 -1.31 2.88 29.46
N LEU A 436 -2.15 2.01 30.03
CA LEU A 436 -1.70 0.77 30.66
C LEU A 436 -1.86 -0.34 29.61
N TYR A 437 -0.75 -0.82 29.08
CA TYR A 437 -0.73 -1.85 28.05
C TYR A 437 -0.39 -3.21 28.68
N SER A 438 -1.22 -4.23 28.45
CA SER A 438 -0.94 -5.60 28.87
C SER A 438 -0.19 -6.31 27.75
N VAL A 439 1.06 -6.65 28.00
CA VAL A 439 1.94 -7.37 27.07
C VAL A 439 1.32 -8.71 26.70
N LYS A 440 1.22 -8.98 25.41
CA LYS A 440 0.68 -10.24 24.86
C LYS A 440 1.80 -11.17 24.42
N GLN A 441 1.48 -12.44 24.18
CA GLN A 441 2.42 -13.39 23.63
C GLN A 441 2.87 -12.95 22.23
N GLY A 442 4.20 -12.88 22.02
CA GLY A 442 4.79 -12.41 20.77
C GLY A 442 5.03 -10.90 20.69
N ASP A 443 4.72 -10.12 21.75
CA ASP A 443 5.10 -8.72 21.82
C ASP A 443 6.59 -8.55 22.07
N SER A 444 7.15 -7.52 21.47
CA SER A 444 8.47 -6.99 21.79
C SER A 444 8.37 -5.50 22.11
N LEU A 445 9.32 -4.94 22.83
CA LEU A 445 9.40 -3.49 23.09
C LEU A 445 9.40 -2.70 21.80
N TYR A 446 10.07 -3.21 20.76
CA TYR A 446 10.09 -2.62 19.44
C TYR A 446 8.68 -2.56 18.81
N ARG A 447 7.94 -3.67 18.85
CA ARG A 447 6.58 -3.73 18.33
C ARG A 447 5.65 -2.77 19.06
N ILE A 448 5.72 -2.76 20.39
CA ILE A 448 4.89 -1.84 21.21
C ILE A 448 5.26 -0.39 20.93
N ALA A 449 6.54 -0.06 20.82
CA ALA A 449 7.02 1.28 20.48
C ALA A 449 6.48 1.74 19.12
N ASN A 450 6.45 0.85 18.12
CA ASN A 450 5.90 1.14 16.79
C ASN A 450 4.37 1.34 16.82
N ILE A 451 3.63 0.48 17.54
CA ILE A 451 2.16 0.62 17.67
C ILE A 451 1.79 2.01 18.19
N PHE A 452 2.53 2.48 19.19
CA PHE A 452 2.24 3.76 19.84
C PHE A 452 3.08 4.93 19.32
N ASN A 453 3.91 4.69 18.29
CA ASN A 453 4.84 5.66 17.68
C ASN A 453 5.67 6.43 18.72
N ILE A 454 6.31 5.69 19.60
CA ILE A 454 7.22 6.20 20.64
C ILE A 454 8.57 5.51 20.54
N GLN A 455 9.58 6.03 21.21
CA GLN A 455 10.89 5.37 21.27
C GLN A 455 10.87 4.28 22.34
N ILE A 456 11.67 3.22 22.16
CA ILE A 456 11.83 2.15 23.15
C ILE A 456 12.32 2.73 24.48
N GLU A 457 13.22 3.70 24.41
CA GLU A 457 13.75 4.43 25.56
C GLU A 457 12.67 5.13 26.39
N ASP A 458 11.60 5.62 25.73
CA ASP A 458 10.46 6.22 26.42
C ASP A 458 9.71 5.16 27.25
N ILE A 459 9.55 3.93 26.71
CA ILE A 459 8.94 2.81 27.44
C ILE A 459 9.82 2.41 28.62
N LEU A 460 11.11 2.23 28.39
CA LEU A 460 12.07 1.82 29.41
C LEU A 460 12.18 2.83 30.54
N SER A 461 12.17 4.13 30.22
CA SER A 461 12.34 5.21 31.18
C SER A 461 11.21 5.31 32.24
N ILE A 462 10.02 4.83 31.91
CA ILE A 462 8.83 4.92 32.78
C ILE A 462 8.37 3.58 33.37
N ASN A 463 9.03 2.50 32.97
CA ASN A 463 8.75 1.15 33.44
C ASN A 463 10.06 0.52 33.99
N ALA A 464 9.95 -0.20 35.09
CA ALA A 464 11.08 -0.97 35.63
C ALA A 464 11.23 -2.27 34.81
N ILE A 465 11.77 -2.16 33.58
CA ILE A 465 12.02 -3.29 32.68
C ILE A 465 13.52 -3.60 32.74
N GLU A 466 13.85 -4.78 33.22
CA GLU A 466 15.23 -5.26 33.32
C GLU A 466 15.61 -5.99 32.01
N ASN A 467 16.82 -5.78 31.54
CA ASN A 467 17.41 -6.45 30.36
C ASN A 467 16.59 -6.31 29.06
N ASN A 468 15.76 -5.29 28.93
CA ASN A 468 14.85 -5.09 27.79
C ASN A 468 13.86 -6.25 27.57
N GLU A 469 13.62 -7.09 28.56
CA GLU A 469 12.71 -8.22 28.49
C GLU A 469 11.34 -7.87 29.02
N ILE A 470 10.29 -8.20 28.25
CA ILE A 470 8.89 -8.09 28.65
C ILE A 470 8.23 -9.47 28.62
N LYS A 471 7.26 -9.72 29.49
CA LYS A 471 6.59 -11.02 29.61
C LYS A 471 5.11 -10.89 29.30
N PRO A 472 4.51 -11.89 28.62
CA PRO A 472 3.06 -11.94 28.44
C PRO A 472 2.32 -11.78 29.77
N GLY A 473 1.30 -10.91 29.79
CA GLY A 473 0.56 -10.54 31.02
C GLY A 473 1.18 -9.40 31.82
N GLN A 474 2.40 -8.98 31.55
CA GLN A 474 3.03 -7.82 32.18
C GLN A 474 2.28 -6.55 31.75
N VAL A 475 1.93 -5.70 32.71
CA VAL A 475 1.33 -4.39 32.43
C VAL A 475 2.42 -3.33 32.39
N ILE A 476 2.59 -2.69 31.26
CA ILE A 476 3.54 -1.59 31.07
C ILE A 476 2.80 -0.25 30.85
N LYS A 477 3.40 0.83 31.36
CA LYS A 477 2.92 2.19 31.12
C LYS A 477 3.49 2.69 29.80
N ILE A 478 2.63 3.26 28.97
CA ILE A 478 3.02 3.90 27.71
C ILE A 478 2.52 5.34 27.78
N ILE A 479 3.43 6.29 27.64
CA ILE A 479 3.07 7.71 27.56
C ILE A 479 3.04 8.11 26.09
N ILE A 480 1.84 8.34 25.59
CA ILE A 480 1.64 8.94 24.27
C ILE A 480 1.43 10.45 24.41
N LYS A 481 1.85 11.20 23.41
CA LYS A 481 1.45 12.59 23.27
C LYS A 481 -0.02 12.56 22.85
N ALA A 482 -0.94 12.93 23.72
CA ALA A 482 -2.31 13.16 23.32
C ALA A 482 -2.34 14.44 22.46
N PHE A 483 -3.09 14.38 21.39
CA PHE A 483 -3.33 15.49 20.48
C PHE A 483 -4.24 16.53 21.13
#